data_ba2a00721d305f107ec68466170ac636
#
_entry.id   ba2a00721d305f107ec68466170ac636
#
_cell.length_a   1.000
_cell.length_b   1.000
_cell.length_c   1.000
_cell.angle_alpha   90.00
_cell.angle_beta   90.00
_cell.angle_gamma   90.00
#
_symmetry.space_group_name_H-M   'P 1'
#
loop_
_entity.id
_entity.type
_entity.pdbx_description
1 polymer ?
#
loop_
_entity_poly.entity_id
_entity_poly.type
_entity_poly.pdbx_seq_one_letter_code
_entity_poly.pdbx_strand_id
1 'polypeptide(L)'
;MLSDLLMTLNPGHGPVWSGSWPRGRIEPNRRIYDFELVYFSCGEGRVVTEKGTFHCVGGSAILIPPGMTHCTIADTTVERWCIHFDWYSDCRAHREAPLIFVYADDSGEYRPELAAAVPELPSGLDFPLFRRRVPRELPERIHRHFQIYPDSPGRRLERKGILLEILGLLFQESAEEHAPAEGKHPNRTFFRTKNRIDGAFCDPDLSVALLAEEACVTPNHLSRVFKRELGISPLDYLLARRLEHASKLLRGSVMTVREIAFACGFHDPNYFIRVYRKRTGAPPGASRT
;
A
#
# COMPACT_ATOMS: atom_id res chain seq x y z
N MET A 1 -6.86 18.45 -23.80
CA MET A 1 -6.65 19.18 -22.50
C MET A 1 -7.28 18.39 -21.36
N LEU A 2 -7.18 18.81 -20.07
CA LEU A 2 -7.74 18.05 -18.93
C LEU A 2 -9.24 17.79 -19.07
N SER A 3 -10.01 18.76 -19.56
CA SER A 3 -11.44 18.61 -19.85
C SER A 3 -11.72 17.44 -20.80
N ASP A 4 -10.95 17.30 -21.86
CA ASP A 4 -11.16 16.25 -22.87
C ASP A 4 -10.83 14.88 -22.27
N LEU A 5 -9.77 14.79 -21.46
CA LEU A 5 -9.42 13.59 -20.72
C LEU A 5 -10.55 13.17 -19.76
N LEU A 6 -11.06 14.12 -18.96
CA LEU A 6 -12.14 13.82 -18.02
C LEU A 6 -13.44 13.39 -18.74
N MET A 7 -13.68 13.85 -19.97
CA MET A 7 -14.82 13.41 -20.78
C MET A 7 -14.68 11.96 -21.27
N THR A 8 -13.46 11.38 -21.30
CA THR A 8 -13.25 9.96 -21.58
C THR A 8 -13.49 9.05 -20.39
N LEU A 9 -13.62 9.63 -19.19
CA LEU A 9 -13.75 8.90 -17.95
C LEU A 9 -15.07 8.11 -17.90
N ASN A 10 -14.94 6.81 -17.86
CA ASN A 10 -16.06 5.87 -17.79
C ASN A 10 -15.76 4.78 -16.74
N PRO A 11 -15.64 5.16 -15.44
CA PRO A 11 -15.05 4.28 -14.45
C PRO A 11 -15.86 2.99 -14.24
N GLY A 12 -15.13 1.88 -14.20
CA GLY A 12 -15.60 0.61 -13.70
C GLY A 12 -15.45 0.56 -12.17
N HIS A 13 -16.36 -0.17 -11.51
CA HIS A 13 -16.31 -0.30 -10.06
C HIS A 13 -15.35 -1.40 -9.62
N GLY A 14 -14.42 -1.06 -8.74
CA GLY A 14 -13.64 -1.96 -7.93
C GLY A 14 -14.19 -2.10 -6.50
N PRO A 15 -13.49 -2.88 -5.67
CA PRO A 15 -13.78 -2.98 -4.25
C PRO A 15 -13.52 -1.66 -3.53
N VAL A 16 -14.15 -1.53 -2.36
CA VAL A 16 -13.94 -0.41 -1.45
C VAL A 16 -13.73 -0.94 -0.05
N TRP A 17 -12.85 -0.30 0.70
CA TRP A 17 -12.67 -0.58 2.13
C TRP A 17 -12.28 0.66 2.90
N SER A 18 -12.66 0.68 4.17
CA SER A 18 -12.25 1.69 5.13
C SER A 18 -11.79 1.02 6.41
N GLY A 19 -10.93 1.68 7.16
CA GLY A 19 -10.49 1.15 8.43
C GLY A 19 -9.45 2.02 9.13
N SER A 20 -9.33 1.74 10.43
CA SER A 20 -8.34 2.34 11.30
C SER A 20 -7.07 1.50 11.34
N TRP A 21 -5.93 2.16 11.21
CA TRP A 21 -4.63 1.56 11.34
C TRP A 21 -3.89 2.13 12.53
N PRO A 22 -3.38 1.27 13.43
CA PRO A 22 -2.62 1.74 14.58
C PRO A 22 -1.28 2.35 14.14
N ARG A 23 -0.75 3.24 14.96
CA ARG A 23 0.59 3.80 14.80
C ARG A 23 1.62 2.69 14.59
N GLY A 24 2.52 2.90 13.64
CA GLY A 24 3.63 1.99 13.31
C GLY A 24 3.26 0.83 12.39
N ARG A 25 2.00 0.74 11.94
CA ARG A 25 1.63 -0.21 10.90
C ARG A 25 2.29 0.17 9.58
N ILE A 26 2.97 -0.79 8.97
CA ILE A 26 3.64 -0.67 7.68
C ILE A 26 3.03 -1.72 6.75
N GLU A 27 2.47 -1.27 5.65
CA GLU A 27 1.99 -2.15 4.59
C GLU A 27 3.17 -2.71 3.79
N PRO A 28 3.17 -4.00 3.38
CA PRO A 28 4.14 -4.50 2.41
C PRO A 28 4.04 -3.73 1.10
N ASN A 29 5.15 -3.68 0.35
CA ASN A 29 5.09 -3.15 -0.99
C ASN A 29 4.16 -4.00 -1.85
N ARG A 30 3.30 -3.33 -2.61
CA ARG A 30 2.34 -3.98 -3.51
C ARG A 30 2.24 -3.24 -4.84
N ARG A 31 1.73 -3.93 -5.84
CA ARG A 31 1.26 -3.38 -7.12
C ARG A 31 -0.22 -3.69 -7.26
N ILE A 32 -0.97 -2.74 -7.77
CA ILE A 32 -2.40 -2.86 -8.03
C ILE A 32 -2.65 -2.94 -9.53
N TYR A 33 -3.76 -3.54 -9.92
CA TYR A 33 -4.15 -3.69 -11.33
C TYR A 33 -5.09 -2.61 -11.81
N ASP A 34 -5.70 -1.85 -10.88
CA ASP A 34 -6.63 -0.76 -11.12
C ASP A 34 -6.12 0.54 -10.47
N PHE A 35 -6.91 1.60 -10.50
CA PHE A 35 -6.62 2.81 -9.74
C PHE A 35 -7.06 2.66 -8.30
N GLU A 36 -6.26 3.15 -7.36
CA GLU A 36 -6.61 3.24 -5.95
C GLU A 36 -6.62 4.70 -5.51
N LEU A 37 -7.80 5.20 -5.14
CA LEU A 37 -7.94 6.46 -4.42
C LEU A 37 -7.88 6.18 -2.93
N VAL A 38 -6.87 6.71 -2.24
CA VAL A 38 -6.74 6.65 -0.77
C VAL A 38 -7.02 8.02 -0.19
N TYR A 39 -8.03 8.11 0.65
CA TYR A 39 -8.35 9.31 1.43
C TYR A 39 -8.05 9.06 2.91
N PHE A 40 -7.29 9.96 3.51
CA PHE A 40 -6.99 9.97 4.94
C PHE A 40 -8.00 10.87 5.64
N SER A 41 -8.90 10.30 6.44
CA SER A 41 -9.90 11.08 7.17
C SER A 41 -9.34 11.66 8.46
N CYS A 42 -8.40 10.97 9.12
CA CYS A 42 -7.67 11.50 10.27
C CYS A 42 -6.30 10.84 10.43
N GLY A 43 -5.47 11.42 11.31
CA GLY A 43 -4.13 10.95 11.60
C GLY A 43 -3.09 11.41 10.57
N GLU A 44 -1.87 10.89 10.74
CA GLU A 44 -0.70 11.19 9.89
C GLU A 44 -0.06 9.90 9.42
N GLY A 45 0.33 9.87 8.16
CA GLY A 45 0.99 8.72 7.55
C GLY A 45 1.74 9.10 6.29
N ARG A 46 2.36 8.12 5.68
CA ARG A 46 3.11 8.30 4.43
C ARG A 46 2.71 7.24 3.42
N VAL A 47 2.53 7.64 2.17
CA VAL A 47 2.46 6.74 1.04
C VAL A 47 3.80 6.83 0.31
N VAL A 48 4.52 5.71 0.28
CA VAL A 48 5.83 5.60 -0.37
C VAL A 48 5.64 4.91 -1.71
N THR A 49 6.09 5.55 -2.78
CA THR A 49 5.99 5.06 -4.16
C THR A 49 7.35 5.09 -4.84
N GLU A 50 7.45 4.56 -6.05
CA GLU A 50 8.65 4.68 -6.89
C GLU A 50 9.00 6.14 -7.24
N LYS A 51 8.00 7.04 -7.24
CA LYS A 51 8.18 8.46 -7.58
C LYS A 51 8.43 9.36 -6.38
N GLY A 52 8.22 8.91 -5.15
CA GLY A 52 8.45 9.72 -3.95
C GLY A 52 7.70 9.25 -2.73
N THR A 53 7.90 9.98 -1.63
CA THR A 53 7.18 9.80 -0.38
C THR A 53 6.20 10.96 -0.21
N PHE A 54 4.93 10.63 -0.06
CA PHE A 54 3.84 11.59 0.11
C PHE A 54 3.40 11.58 1.57
N HIS A 55 3.55 12.72 2.25
CA HIS A 55 3.12 12.89 3.63
C HIS A 55 1.63 13.21 3.66
N CYS A 56 0.85 12.27 4.16
CA CYS A 56 -0.60 12.33 4.24
C CYS A 56 -1.04 12.70 5.67
N VAL A 57 -1.94 13.65 5.76
CA VAL A 57 -2.59 14.07 7.02
C VAL A 57 -4.10 13.96 6.85
N GLY A 58 -4.85 14.10 7.93
CA GLY A 58 -6.32 14.15 7.83
C GLY A 58 -6.76 15.22 6.83
N GLY A 59 -7.57 14.85 5.84
CA GLY A 59 -7.98 15.67 4.71
C GLY A 59 -7.14 15.54 3.45
N SER A 60 -6.11 14.67 3.42
CA SER A 60 -5.31 14.38 2.24
C SER A 60 -5.92 13.26 1.40
N ALA A 61 -5.69 13.29 0.09
CA ALA A 61 -5.97 12.17 -0.80
C ALA A 61 -4.82 11.92 -1.78
N ILE A 62 -4.66 10.66 -2.17
CA ILE A 62 -3.71 10.25 -3.21
C ILE A 62 -4.37 9.26 -4.15
N LEU A 63 -4.24 9.49 -5.45
CA LEU A 63 -4.70 8.60 -6.50
C LEU A 63 -3.49 7.89 -7.11
N ILE A 64 -3.42 6.59 -6.89
CA ILE A 64 -2.32 5.71 -7.31
C ILE A 64 -2.74 4.98 -8.58
N PRO A 65 -1.93 5.03 -9.65
CA PRO A 65 -2.24 4.35 -10.89
C PRO A 65 -1.89 2.86 -10.84
N PRO A 66 -2.46 2.04 -11.75
CA PRO A 66 -2.07 0.66 -11.95
C PRO A 66 -0.56 0.49 -12.15
N GLY A 67 -0.02 -0.61 -11.66
CA GLY A 67 1.38 -0.98 -11.84
C GLY A 67 2.39 -0.27 -10.95
N MET A 68 2.02 0.82 -10.30
CA MET A 68 2.91 1.56 -9.41
C MET A 68 3.14 0.80 -8.11
N THR A 69 4.42 0.50 -7.82
CA THR A 69 4.80 -0.09 -6.53
C THR A 69 4.67 0.95 -5.43
N HIS A 70 3.92 0.61 -4.40
CA HIS A 70 3.69 1.51 -3.27
C HIS A 70 3.47 0.76 -1.96
N CYS A 71 3.58 1.48 -0.86
CA CYS A 71 3.16 1.04 0.47
C CYS A 71 2.67 2.23 1.29
N THR A 72 1.85 1.94 2.30
CA THR A 72 1.38 2.93 3.27
C THR A 72 2.02 2.68 4.63
N ILE A 73 2.39 3.75 5.33
CA ILE A 73 2.99 3.74 6.67
C ILE A 73 2.15 4.64 7.56
N ALA A 74 1.70 4.12 8.70
CA ALA A 74 0.96 4.90 9.70
C ALA A 74 1.93 5.50 10.73
N ASP A 75 2.15 6.81 10.68
CA ASP A 75 3.02 7.51 11.64
C ASP A 75 2.30 7.80 12.95
N THR A 76 0.98 7.98 12.90
CA THR A 76 0.06 7.98 14.05
C THR A 76 -1.04 6.93 13.82
N THR A 77 -2.05 6.84 14.67
CA THR A 77 -3.28 6.13 14.31
C THR A 77 -3.96 6.88 13.18
N VAL A 78 -4.23 6.20 12.06
CA VAL A 78 -4.86 6.79 10.87
C VAL A 78 -6.18 6.10 10.56
N GLU A 79 -7.16 6.86 10.07
CA GLU A 79 -8.33 6.31 9.40
C GLU A 79 -8.27 6.63 7.92
N ARG A 80 -8.44 5.61 7.09
CA ARG A 80 -8.37 5.74 5.64
C ARG A 80 -9.50 5.05 4.92
N TRP A 81 -9.84 5.59 3.77
CA TRP A 81 -10.87 5.12 2.86
C TRP A 81 -10.25 4.87 1.51
N CYS A 82 -10.42 3.67 0.98
CA CYS A 82 -9.84 3.27 -0.30
C CYS A 82 -10.94 2.92 -1.29
N ILE A 83 -10.88 3.52 -2.47
CA ILE A 83 -11.78 3.25 -3.58
C ILE A 83 -10.95 2.74 -4.75
N HIS A 84 -11.23 1.54 -5.22
CA HIS A 84 -10.64 0.97 -6.42
C HIS A 84 -11.56 1.16 -7.62
N PHE A 85 -11.01 1.49 -8.77
CA PHE A 85 -11.76 1.68 -10.00
C PHE A 85 -10.86 1.60 -11.25
N ASP A 86 -11.47 1.36 -12.39
CA ASP A 86 -10.82 1.49 -13.69
C ASP A 86 -11.23 2.77 -14.38
N TRP A 87 -10.31 3.37 -15.15
CA TRP A 87 -10.62 4.58 -15.89
C TRP A 87 -11.65 4.36 -17.02
N TYR A 88 -11.58 3.22 -17.70
CA TYR A 88 -12.36 2.94 -18.91
C TYR A 88 -13.39 1.80 -18.77
N SER A 89 -13.68 1.33 -17.57
CA SER A 89 -14.66 0.25 -17.30
C SER A 89 -14.37 -1.09 -17.96
N ASP A 90 -13.14 -1.36 -18.36
CA ASP A 90 -12.72 -2.62 -18.99
C ASP A 90 -11.59 -3.31 -18.19
N CYS A 91 -11.77 -3.44 -16.88
CA CYS A 91 -10.76 -4.10 -16.07
C CYS A 91 -10.82 -5.62 -16.22
N ARG A 92 -9.82 -6.15 -16.90
CA ARG A 92 -9.61 -7.59 -17.00
C ARG A 92 -9.22 -8.20 -15.65
N ALA A 93 -8.48 -7.45 -14.84
CA ALA A 93 -8.03 -7.92 -13.54
C ALA A 93 -9.18 -8.31 -12.62
N HIS A 94 -10.29 -7.59 -12.62
CA HIS A 94 -11.47 -7.93 -11.81
C HIS A 94 -12.13 -9.25 -12.21
N ARG A 95 -11.86 -9.76 -13.42
CA ARG A 95 -12.40 -11.01 -13.95
C ARG A 95 -11.40 -12.16 -13.90
N GLU A 96 -10.13 -11.86 -14.09
CA GLU A 96 -9.07 -12.86 -14.35
C GLU A 96 -8.03 -12.97 -13.24
N ALA A 97 -7.81 -11.89 -12.45
CA ALA A 97 -6.91 -11.94 -11.32
C ALA A 97 -7.63 -12.42 -10.04
N PRO A 98 -7.03 -13.29 -9.25
CA PRO A 98 -7.62 -13.72 -7.98
C PRO A 98 -7.67 -12.57 -6.95
N LEU A 99 -6.81 -11.57 -7.09
CA LEU A 99 -6.74 -10.36 -6.28
C LEU A 99 -6.47 -9.15 -7.20
N ILE A 100 -6.97 -7.98 -6.80
CA ILE A 100 -6.71 -6.71 -7.51
C ILE A 100 -5.31 -6.13 -7.26
N PHE A 101 -4.55 -6.75 -6.39
CA PHE A 101 -3.17 -6.37 -6.07
C PHE A 101 -2.31 -7.61 -5.85
N VAL A 102 -1.00 -7.42 -6.02
CA VAL A 102 0.04 -8.41 -5.71
C VAL A 102 1.02 -7.79 -4.73
N TYR A 103 1.20 -8.42 -3.58
CA TYR A 103 2.26 -8.06 -2.65
C TYR A 103 3.61 -8.56 -3.16
N ALA A 104 4.68 -7.87 -2.81
CA ALA A 104 6.03 -8.27 -3.18
C ALA A 104 6.47 -9.61 -2.54
N ASP A 105 5.78 -10.02 -1.46
CA ASP A 105 5.99 -11.28 -0.73
C ASP A 105 5.07 -12.42 -1.18
N ASP A 106 4.12 -12.14 -2.07
CA ASP A 106 3.30 -13.18 -2.68
C ASP A 106 4.10 -13.85 -3.80
N SER A 107 3.97 -15.17 -3.91
CA SER A 107 4.56 -15.95 -5.01
C SER A 107 3.92 -15.66 -6.38
N GLY A 108 2.92 -14.80 -6.40
CA GLY A 108 2.25 -14.34 -7.62
C GLY A 108 3.07 -13.29 -8.36
N GLU A 109 3.40 -13.56 -9.60
CA GLU A 109 4.01 -12.57 -10.48
C GLU A 109 2.97 -11.52 -10.90
N TYR A 110 3.33 -10.24 -10.79
CA TYR A 110 2.50 -9.17 -11.33
C TYR A 110 2.41 -9.30 -12.86
N ARG A 111 1.20 -9.36 -13.39
CA ARG A 111 0.89 -9.52 -14.81
C ARG A 111 0.46 -8.18 -15.42
N PRO A 112 1.38 -7.42 -16.04
CA PRO A 112 1.10 -6.07 -16.56
C PRO A 112 -0.05 -6.02 -17.56
N GLU A 113 -0.28 -7.12 -18.29
CA GLU A 113 -1.34 -7.25 -19.29
C GLU A 113 -2.76 -7.22 -18.69
N LEU A 114 -2.88 -7.44 -17.37
CA LEU A 114 -4.13 -7.34 -16.63
C LEU A 114 -4.38 -5.94 -16.06
N ALA A 115 -3.37 -5.08 -16.07
CA ALA A 115 -3.49 -3.74 -15.52
C ALA A 115 -4.46 -2.87 -16.35
N ALA A 116 -5.24 -2.06 -15.65
CA ALA A 116 -6.08 -1.07 -16.31
C ALA A 116 -5.24 -0.05 -17.08
N ALA A 117 -5.76 0.44 -18.18
CA ALA A 117 -5.09 1.47 -18.97
C ALA A 117 -4.96 2.78 -18.17
N VAL A 118 -3.76 3.35 -18.19
CA VAL A 118 -3.47 4.64 -17.56
C VAL A 118 -3.57 5.74 -18.61
N PRO A 119 -4.45 6.75 -18.43
CA PRO A 119 -4.57 7.83 -19.39
C PRO A 119 -3.34 8.75 -19.33
N GLU A 120 -3.01 9.38 -20.45
CA GLU A 120 -2.04 10.46 -20.50
C GLU A 120 -2.62 11.72 -19.85
N LEU A 121 -1.94 12.22 -18.82
CA LEU A 121 -2.34 13.46 -18.16
C LEU A 121 -1.78 14.69 -18.91
N PRO A 122 -2.49 15.82 -18.89
CA PRO A 122 -1.96 17.08 -19.40
C PRO A 122 -0.68 17.50 -18.69
N SER A 123 0.13 18.34 -19.36
CA SER A 123 1.35 18.91 -18.81
C SER A 123 1.12 19.56 -17.44
N GLY A 124 1.97 19.23 -16.48
CA GLY A 124 1.89 19.72 -15.10
C GLY A 124 1.11 18.82 -14.14
N LEU A 125 0.46 17.76 -14.63
CA LEU A 125 -0.14 16.71 -13.81
C LEU A 125 0.61 15.39 -14.02
N ASP A 126 0.79 14.62 -12.97
CA ASP A 126 1.40 13.29 -13.02
C ASP A 126 0.77 12.36 -11.97
N PHE A 127 0.85 11.06 -12.22
CA PHE A 127 0.52 10.05 -11.20
C PHE A 127 1.75 9.70 -10.36
N PRO A 128 1.58 9.44 -9.04
CA PRO A 128 0.31 9.52 -8.32
C PRO A 128 -0.15 10.97 -8.17
N LEU A 129 -1.45 11.21 -8.33
CA LEU A 129 -2.03 12.52 -8.08
C LEU A 129 -2.25 12.70 -6.58
N PHE A 130 -1.49 13.60 -5.96
CA PHE A 130 -1.58 13.89 -4.53
C PHE A 130 -2.29 15.22 -4.28
N ARG A 131 -3.20 15.23 -3.30
CA ARG A 131 -3.85 16.42 -2.78
C ARG A 131 -3.63 16.49 -1.28
N ARG A 132 -2.88 17.48 -0.82
CA ARG A 132 -2.63 17.68 0.62
C ARG A 132 -3.90 18.08 1.35
N ARG A 133 -4.77 18.85 0.70
CA ARG A 133 -6.12 19.17 1.13
C ARG A 133 -7.10 18.95 0.01
N VAL A 134 -8.11 18.15 0.27
CA VAL A 134 -9.18 17.93 -0.69
C VAL A 134 -10.28 19.00 -0.52
N PRO A 135 -11.10 19.27 -1.56
CA PRO A 135 -12.29 20.08 -1.44
C PRO A 135 -13.21 19.61 -0.31
N ARG A 136 -13.91 20.53 0.34
CA ARG A 136 -14.76 20.25 1.51
C ARG A 136 -15.86 19.21 1.24
N GLU A 137 -16.30 19.14 0.00
CA GLU A 137 -17.36 18.24 -0.47
C GLU A 137 -16.88 16.80 -0.66
N LEU A 138 -15.57 16.57 -0.86
CA LEU A 138 -15.03 15.26 -1.19
C LEU A 138 -15.28 14.20 -0.11
N PRO A 139 -15.07 14.46 1.20
CA PRO A 139 -15.33 13.47 2.24
C PRO A 139 -16.78 12.98 2.27
N GLU A 140 -17.75 13.88 2.06
CA GLU A 140 -19.18 13.54 2.01
C GLU A 140 -19.48 12.62 0.80
N ARG A 141 -18.89 12.91 -0.36
CA ARG A 141 -19.06 12.07 -1.56
C ARG A 141 -18.44 10.69 -1.37
N ILE A 142 -17.24 10.61 -0.77
CA ILE A 142 -16.61 9.34 -0.42
C ILE A 142 -17.52 8.54 0.51
N HIS A 143 -18.01 9.16 1.60
CA HIS A 143 -18.88 8.49 2.57
C HIS A 143 -20.16 7.97 1.89
N ARG A 144 -20.82 8.79 1.07
CA ARG A 144 -22.00 8.38 0.31
C ARG A 144 -21.70 7.23 -0.66
N HIS A 145 -20.55 7.23 -1.34
CA HIS A 145 -20.14 6.14 -2.22
C HIS A 145 -20.05 4.80 -1.49
N PHE A 146 -19.58 4.78 -0.24
CA PHE A 146 -19.50 3.57 0.59
C PHE A 146 -20.86 3.09 1.07
N GLN A 147 -21.85 3.97 1.24
CA GLN A 147 -23.20 3.60 1.67
C GLN A 147 -24.03 2.94 0.57
N ILE A 148 -23.66 3.10 -0.69
CA ILE A 148 -24.40 2.52 -1.81
C ILE A 148 -23.92 1.11 -2.08
N TYR A 149 -24.73 0.13 -1.75
CA TYR A 149 -24.51 -1.25 -2.14
C TYR A 149 -24.98 -1.47 -3.59
N PRO A 150 -24.14 -2.01 -4.50
CA PRO A 150 -24.44 -2.08 -5.93
C PRO A 150 -25.28 -3.32 -6.31
N ASP A 151 -26.40 -3.54 -5.63
CA ASP A 151 -27.30 -4.71 -5.76
C ASP A 151 -28.23 -4.66 -6.97
N SER A 152 -28.40 -3.49 -7.57
CA SER A 152 -29.25 -3.27 -8.72
C SER A 152 -28.59 -2.38 -9.79
N PRO A 153 -29.08 -2.41 -11.05
CA PRO A 153 -28.56 -1.54 -12.11
C PRO A 153 -28.63 -0.05 -11.74
N GLY A 154 -29.72 0.39 -11.11
CA GLY A 154 -29.89 1.77 -10.66
C GLY A 154 -28.88 2.17 -9.59
N ARG A 155 -28.65 1.31 -8.59
CA ARG A 155 -27.65 1.56 -7.54
C ARG A 155 -26.22 1.56 -8.10
N ARG A 156 -25.92 0.71 -9.07
CA ARG A 156 -24.62 0.73 -9.78
C ARG A 156 -24.42 2.05 -10.51
N LEU A 157 -25.43 2.54 -11.20
CA LEU A 157 -25.38 3.82 -11.90
C LEU A 157 -25.23 5.00 -10.91
N GLU A 158 -25.96 5.00 -9.81
CA GLU A 158 -25.86 6.01 -8.75
C GLU A 158 -24.43 6.04 -8.18
N ARG A 159 -23.88 4.88 -7.82
CA ARG A 159 -22.53 4.75 -7.29
C ARG A 159 -21.48 5.25 -8.28
N LYS A 160 -21.64 4.94 -9.57
CA LYS A 160 -20.80 5.45 -10.65
C LYS A 160 -20.86 6.97 -10.77
N GLY A 161 -22.05 7.56 -10.70
CA GLY A 161 -22.23 9.02 -10.71
C GLY A 161 -21.47 9.69 -9.57
N ILE A 162 -21.54 9.14 -8.36
CA ILE A 162 -20.79 9.66 -7.20
C ILE A 162 -19.27 9.50 -7.39
N LEU A 163 -18.81 8.39 -7.97
CA LEU A 163 -17.38 8.24 -8.29
C LEU A 163 -16.91 9.29 -9.30
N LEU A 164 -17.72 9.62 -10.30
CA LEU A 164 -17.42 10.72 -11.24
C LEU A 164 -17.36 12.07 -10.53
N GLU A 165 -18.27 12.35 -9.59
CA GLU A 165 -18.20 13.57 -8.75
C GLU A 165 -16.91 13.61 -7.93
N ILE A 166 -16.53 12.49 -7.27
CA ILE A 166 -15.28 12.36 -6.51
C ILE A 166 -14.07 12.68 -7.38
N LEU A 167 -13.99 12.07 -8.56
CA LEU A 167 -12.87 12.30 -9.47
C LEU A 167 -12.87 13.72 -10.02
N GLY A 168 -14.04 14.27 -10.35
CA GLY A 168 -14.17 15.67 -10.75
C GLY A 168 -13.64 16.63 -9.68
N LEU A 169 -13.99 16.42 -8.41
CA LEU A 169 -13.47 17.22 -7.29
C LEU A 169 -11.96 17.02 -7.09
N LEU A 170 -11.44 15.81 -7.29
CA LEU A 170 -10.01 15.51 -7.13
C LEU A 170 -9.16 16.22 -8.20
N PHE A 171 -9.69 16.39 -9.42
CA PHE A 171 -9.01 17.04 -10.54
C PHE A 171 -9.28 18.56 -10.63
N GLN A 172 -10.11 19.14 -9.77
CA GLN A 172 -10.24 20.59 -9.69
C GLN A 172 -8.90 21.20 -9.28
N GLU A 173 -8.49 22.24 -10.00
CA GLU A 173 -7.28 23.00 -9.65
C GLU A 173 -7.51 23.73 -8.32
N SER A 174 -6.81 23.33 -7.27
CA SER A 174 -6.59 24.19 -6.13
C SER A 174 -5.40 25.10 -6.48
N ALA A 175 -5.61 26.40 -6.43
CA ALA A 175 -4.59 27.41 -6.77
C ALA A 175 -3.30 27.35 -5.90
N GLU A 176 -3.23 26.44 -4.93
CA GLU A 176 -2.16 26.35 -3.94
C GLU A 176 -1.30 25.08 -3.99
N GLU A 177 -1.55 24.10 -4.88
CA GLU A 177 -0.92 22.77 -4.73
C GLU A 177 -0.28 22.20 -6.01
N HIS A 178 0.56 22.97 -6.70
CA HIS A 178 1.51 22.43 -7.69
C HIS A 178 2.94 22.24 -7.13
N ALA A 179 3.11 22.25 -5.82
CA ALA A 179 4.38 21.84 -5.25
C ALA A 179 4.38 20.30 -5.13
N PRO A 180 5.27 19.58 -5.84
CA PRO A 180 5.62 18.25 -5.39
C PRO A 180 6.00 18.41 -3.92
N ALA A 181 5.42 17.60 -3.02
CA ALA A 181 5.96 17.48 -1.68
C ALA A 181 7.46 17.42 -1.86
N GLU A 182 8.25 18.19 -1.08
CA GLU A 182 9.72 18.23 -1.20
C GLU A 182 10.26 16.80 -1.30
N GLY A 183 10.12 16.24 -2.48
CA GLY A 183 10.44 14.89 -2.81
C GLY A 183 11.92 14.85 -3.12
N LYS A 184 12.76 14.68 -2.10
CA LYS A 184 13.95 13.88 -2.33
C LYS A 184 13.43 12.60 -3.00
N HIS A 185 13.85 12.36 -4.25
CA HIS A 185 13.61 11.10 -4.95
C HIS A 185 13.66 9.94 -3.95
N PRO A 186 12.70 8.99 -3.98
CA PRO A 186 12.67 7.92 -2.99
C PRO A 186 14.08 7.34 -2.96
N ASN A 187 14.59 7.10 -1.76
CA ASN A 187 15.94 6.54 -1.67
C ASN A 187 15.92 5.18 -2.37
N ARG A 188 16.46 5.15 -3.58
CA ARG A 188 16.46 3.96 -4.44
C ARG A 188 17.00 2.72 -3.71
N THR A 189 17.99 2.94 -2.84
CA THR A 189 18.53 1.91 -1.95
C THR A 189 17.46 1.40 -0.99
N PHE A 190 16.71 2.29 -0.36
CA PHE A 190 15.62 1.91 0.54
C PHE A 190 14.56 1.07 -0.18
N PHE A 191 14.07 1.57 -1.30
CA PHE A 191 12.97 0.93 -2.03
C PHE A 191 13.38 -0.47 -2.53
N ARG A 192 14.58 -0.58 -3.14
CA ARG A 192 15.15 -1.84 -3.59
C ARG A 192 15.34 -2.84 -2.45
N THR A 193 15.92 -2.39 -1.31
CA THR A 193 16.14 -3.27 -0.16
C THR A 193 14.83 -3.69 0.50
N LYS A 194 13.86 -2.79 0.61
CA LYS A 194 12.54 -3.11 1.14
C LYS A 194 11.85 -4.17 0.27
N ASN A 195 11.86 -4.01 -1.06
CA ASN A 195 11.34 -5.02 -2.00
C ASN A 195 12.03 -6.38 -1.84
N ARG A 196 13.37 -6.37 -1.68
CA ARG A 196 14.15 -7.61 -1.47
C ARG A 196 13.75 -8.33 -0.18
N ILE A 197 13.52 -7.58 0.92
CA ILE A 197 13.01 -8.14 2.17
C ILE A 197 11.60 -8.68 1.97
N ASP A 198 10.68 -7.89 1.40
CA ASP A 198 9.28 -8.28 1.20
C ASP A 198 9.14 -9.53 0.32
N GLY A 199 10.02 -9.71 -0.68
CA GLY A 199 10.02 -10.87 -1.57
C GLY A 199 10.78 -12.10 -1.06
N ALA A 200 11.56 -11.99 0.03
CA ALA A 200 12.41 -13.11 0.48
C ALA A 200 12.61 -13.17 2.01
N PHE A 201 11.72 -12.62 2.81
CA PHE A 201 11.88 -12.64 4.26
C PHE A 201 11.90 -14.04 4.87
N CYS A 202 11.35 -15.05 4.19
CA CYS A 202 11.40 -16.45 4.61
C CYS A 202 12.76 -17.11 4.35
N ASP A 203 13.64 -16.49 3.57
CA ASP A 203 15.01 -16.98 3.35
C ASP A 203 15.81 -16.86 4.66
N PRO A 204 16.25 -17.99 5.28
CA PRO A 204 16.97 -17.94 6.55
C PRO A 204 18.32 -17.21 6.44
N ASP A 205 18.95 -17.20 5.27
CA ASP A 205 20.26 -16.57 5.03
C ASP A 205 20.15 -15.07 4.77
N LEU A 206 18.93 -14.55 4.56
CA LEU A 206 18.73 -13.12 4.37
C LEU A 206 19.13 -12.33 5.62
N SER A 207 20.19 -11.55 5.48
CA SER A 207 20.79 -10.76 6.57
C SER A 207 20.96 -9.30 6.16
N VAL A 208 21.14 -8.41 7.15
CA VAL A 208 21.41 -6.99 6.88
C VAL A 208 22.73 -6.81 6.12
N ALA A 209 23.72 -7.68 6.35
CA ALA A 209 24.99 -7.65 5.63
C ALA A 209 24.78 -7.95 4.13
N LEU A 210 24.06 -9.04 3.81
CA LEU A 210 23.72 -9.41 2.44
C LEU A 210 22.90 -8.32 1.74
N LEU A 211 21.89 -7.77 2.42
CA LEU A 211 21.06 -6.68 1.89
C LEU A 211 21.88 -5.41 1.58
N ALA A 212 22.85 -5.11 2.41
CA ALA A 212 23.74 -3.96 2.20
C ALA A 212 24.70 -4.20 1.01
N GLU A 213 25.23 -5.41 0.89
CA GLU A 213 26.07 -5.83 -0.22
C GLU A 213 25.30 -5.76 -1.55
N GLU A 214 24.11 -6.36 -1.63
CA GLU A 214 23.22 -6.31 -2.82
C GLU A 214 22.86 -4.87 -3.21
N ALA A 215 22.75 -3.96 -2.22
CA ALA A 215 22.46 -2.55 -2.45
C ALA A 215 23.71 -1.71 -2.72
N CYS A 216 24.92 -2.30 -2.70
CA CYS A 216 26.23 -1.64 -2.87
C CYS A 216 26.44 -0.51 -1.82
N VAL A 217 26.06 -0.73 -0.57
CA VAL A 217 26.23 0.22 0.55
C VAL A 217 26.74 -0.49 1.81
N THR A 218 27.17 0.28 2.78
CA THR A 218 27.53 -0.29 4.09
C THR A 218 26.29 -0.61 4.91
N PRO A 219 26.32 -1.62 5.83
CA PRO A 219 25.21 -1.91 6.75
C PRO A 219 24.77 -0.70 7.59
N ASN A 220 25.73 0.15 7.99
CA ASN A 220 25.44 1.37 8.73
C ASN A 220 24.70 2.40 7.88
N HIS A 221 25.06 2.54 6.60
CA HIS A 221 24.36 3.41 5.67
C HIS A 221 22.93 2.90 5.44
N LEU A 222 22.76 1.60 5.20
CA LEU A 222 21.46 0.97 5.04
C LEU A 222 20.57 1.19 6.29
N SER A 223 21.13 1.02 7.48
CA SER A 223 20.42 1.26 8.74
C SER A 223 19.97 2.71 8.91
N ARG A 224 20.81 3.69 8.53
CA ARG A 224 20.42 5.11 8.54
C ARG A 224 19.31 5.40 7.55
N VAL A 225 19.37 4.81 6.36
CA VAL A 225 18.35 4.95 5.33
C VAL A 225 17.00 4.40 5.84
N PHE A 226 16.96 3.18 6.36
CA PHE A 226 15.75 2.58 6.90
C PHE A 226 15.17 3.36 8.08
N LYS A 227 16.01 3.81 9.01
CA LYS A 227 15.55 4.64 10.15
C LYS A 227 14.97 5.98 9.68
N ARG A 228 15.51 6.58 8.63
CA ARG A 228 14.98 7.81 8.07
C ARG A 228 13.62 7.60 7.39
N GLU A 229 13.49 6.51 6.60
CA GLU A 229 12.29 6.23 5.80
C GLU A 229 11.18 5.55 6.61
N LEU A 230 11.53 4.60 7.51
CA LEU A 230 10.57 3.81 8.27
C LEU A 230 10.59 4.03 9.79
N GLY A 231 11.58 4.77 10.31
CA GLY A 231 11.76 4.91 11.76
C GLY A 231 12.36 3.68 12.45
N ILE A 232 12.56 2.58 11.74
CA ILE A 232 13.08 1.30 12.27
C ILE A 232 14.29 0.82 11.46
N SER A 233 15.06 -0.14 12.01
CA SER A 233 16.18 -0.73 11.29
C SER A 233 15.74 -1.75 10.23
N PRO A 234 16.61 -2.08 9.22
CA PRO A 234 16.33 -3.17 8.27
C PRO A 234 16.09 -4.51 8.95
N LEU A 235 16.83 -4.80 10.03
CA LEU A 235 16.63 -6.02 10.84
C LEU A 235 15.27 -6.04 11.51
N ASP A 236 14.87 -4.92 12.12
CA ASP A 236 13.54 -4.82 12.75
C ASP A 236 12.42 -5.00 11.73
N TYR A 237 12.61 -4.45 10.52
CA TYR A 237 11.65 -4.63 9.43
C TYR A 237 11.58 -6.10 8.99
N LEU A 238 12.72 -6.76 8.75
CA LEU A 238 12.78 -8.19 8.40
C LEU A 238 12.10 -9.06 9.46
N LEU A 239 12.43 -8.82 10.74
CA LEU A 239 11.80 -9.55 11.85
C LEU A 239 10.29 -9.31 11.92
N ALA A 240 9.83 -8.08 11.68
CA ALA A 240 8.40 -7.78 11.65
C ALA A 240 7.66 -8.58 10.56
N ARG A 241 8.22 -8.67 9.35
CA ARG A 241 7.67 -9.46 8.24
C ARG A 241 7.59 -10.96 8.59
N ARG A 242 8.69 -11.51 9.12
CA ARG A 242 8.74 -12.92 9.57
C ARG A 242 7.69 -13.23 10.63
N LEU A 243 7.52 -12.35 11.63
CA LEU A 243 6.56 -12.55 12.71
C LEU A 243 5.10 -12.37 12.26
N GLU A 244 4.84 -11.47 11.32
CA GLU A 244 3.52 -11.33 10.72
C GLU A 244 3.12 -12.61 10.00
N HIS A 245 4.02 -13.17 9.18
CA HIS A 245 3.81 -14.44 8.50
C HIS A 245 3.62 -15.59 9.49
N ALA A 246 4.46 -15.68 10.53
CA ALA A 246 4.32 -16.67 11.59
C ALA A 246 2.95 -16.59 12.28
N SER A 247 2.43 -15.38 12.51
CA SER A 247 1.11 -15.19 13.11
C SER A 247 -0.03 -15.69 12.20
N LYS A 248 0.11 -15.56 10.88
CA LYS A 248 -0.83 -16.16 9.91
C LYS A 248 -0.79 -17.70 9.98
N LEU A 249 0.41 -18.29 9.98
CA LEU A 249 0.60 -19.76 10.05
C LEU A 249 0.11 -20.34 11.38
N LEU A 250 0.33 -19.67 12.50
CA LEU A 250 -0.13 -20.10 13.83
C LEU A 250 -1.66 -20.23 13.89
N ARG A 251 -2.39 -19.37 13.21
CA ARG A 251 -3.87 -19.38 13.17
C ARG A 251 -4.44 -20.29 12.07
N GLY A 252 -3.73 -20.47 10.97
CA GLY A 252 -4.26 -21.09 9.76
C GLY A 252 -3.64 -22.42 9.39
N SER A 253 -2.73 -23.00 10.21
CA SER A 253 -2.06 -24.25 9.88
C SER A 253 -1.96 -25.21 11.07
N VAL A 254 -1.73 -26.48 10.76
CA VAL A 254 -1.45 -27.55 11.76
C VAL A 254 0.04 -27.68 12.09
N MET A 255 0.90 -26.86 11.50
CA MET A 255 2.35 -26.90 11.68
C MET A 255 2.73 -26.68 13.15
N THR A 256 3.77 -27.35 13.63
CA THR A 256 4.35 -27.14 14.95
C THR A 256 5.02 -25.75 15.02
N VAL A 257 5.19 -25.22 16.22
CA VAL A 257 5.91 -23.94 16.44
C VAL A 257 7.33 -23.98 15.85
N ARG A 258 7.96 -25.17 15.90
CA ARG A 258 9.30 -25.39 15.34
C ARG A 258 9.29 -25.31 13.80
N GLU A 259 8.34 -25.96 13.17
CA GLU A 259 8.17 -25.91 11.70
C GLU A 259 7.84 -24.49 11.23
N ILE A 260 6.96 -23.77 11.94
CA ILE A 260 6.65 -22.36 11.65
C ILE A 260 7.89 -21.48 11.75
N ALA A 261 8.75 -21.69 12.78
CA ALA A 261 9.99 -20.93 12.90
C ALA A 261 10.87 -21.11 11.66
N PHE A 262 11.07 -22.33 11.18
CA PHE A 262 11.86 -22.60 9.97
C PHE A 262 11.17 -22.05 8.71
N ALA A 263 9.86 -22.24 8.55
CA ALA A 263 9.10 -21.73 7.43
C ALA A 263 9.12 -20.17 7.33
N CYS A 264 9.34 -19.50 8.46
CA CYS A 264 9.48 -18.04 8.52
C CYS A 264 10.94 -17.55 8.45
N GLY A 265 11.90 -18.42 8.12
CA GLY A 265 13.30 -18.04 7.92
C GLY A 265 14.12 -17.86 9.21
N PHE A 266 13.71 -18.48 10.33
CA PHE A 266 14.53 -18.51 11.55
C PHE A 266 15.37 -19.76 11.58
N HIS A 267 16.68 -19.65 11.75
CA HIS A 267 17.57 -20.79 11.96
C HIS A 267 17.38 -21.46 13.32
N ASP A 268 16.99 -20.70 14.35
CA ASP A 268 16.79 -21.21 15.70
C ASP A 268 15.37 -20.95 16.21
N PRO A 269 14.58 -22.03 16.44
CA PRO A 269 13.24 -21.91 17.00
C PRO A 269 13.18 -21.25 18.38
N ASN A 270 14.22 -21.38 19.20
CA ASN A 270 14.25 -20.72 20.52
C ASN A 270 14.43 -19.21 20.37
N TYR A 271 15.24 -18.79 19.39
CA TYR A 271 15.34 -17.36 19.05
C TYR A 271 13.99 -16.82 18.54
N PHE A 272 13.33 -17.56 17.66
CA PHE A 272 11.97 -17.21 17.19
C PHE A 272 11.00 -17.01 18.35
N ILE A 273 10.89 -17.99 19.28
CA ILE A 273 9.96 -17.91 20.42
C ILE A 273 10.24 -16.65 21.26
N ARG A 274 11.51 -16.37 21.53
CA ARG A 274 11.94 -15.20 22.29
C ARG A 274 11.56 -13.89 21.62
N VAL A 275 11.82 -13.76 20.30
CA VAL A 275 11.51 -12.57 19.51
C VAL A 275 10.01 -12.40 19.37
N TYR A 276 9.27 -13.48 19.11
CA TYR A 276 7.82 -13.47 18.99
C TYR A 276 7.17 -12.96 20.29
N ARG A 277 7.53 -13.56 21.44
CA ARG A 277 7.02 -13.13 22.76
C ARG A 277 7.35 -11.66 23.05
N LYS A 278 8.57 -11.21 22.74
CA LYS A 278 8.97 -9.82 22.94
C LYS A 278 8.12 -8.84 22.13
N ARG A 279 7.71 -9.23 20.92
CA ARG A 279 6.96 -8.34 20.00
C ARG A 279 5.44 -8.41 20.17
N THR A 280 4.90 -9.56 20.54
CA THR A 280 3.45 -9.79 20.66
C THR A 280 2.94 -9.79 22.09
N GLY A 281 3.83 -9.86 23.07
CA GLY A 281 3.49 -9.98 24.49
C GLY A 281 3.17 -11.41 24.96
N ALA A 282 2.94 -12.36 24.02
CA ALA A 282 2.58 -13.74 24.33
C ALA A 282 3.45 -14.75 23.56
N PRO A 283 3.67 -15.97 24.05
CA PRO A 283 4.40 -16.99 23.32
C PRO A 283 3.60 -17.48 22.09
N PRO A 284 4.26 -18.00 21.02
CA PRO A 284 3.59 -18.43 19.80
C PRO A 284 2.47 -19.46 20.03
N GLY A 285 2.64 -20.37 21.01
CA GLY A 285 1.63 -21.38 21.35
C GLY A 285 0.31 -20.79 21.87
N ALA A 286 0.32 -19.62 22.49
CA ALA A 286 -0.89 -18.96 22.98
C ALA A 286 -1.69 -18.25 21.86
N SER A 287 -1.13 -18.14 20.67
CA SER A 287 -1.79 -17.53 19.49
C SER A 287 -2.49 -18.55 18.59
N ARG A 288 -2.55 -19.80 19.02
CA ARG A 288 -3.33 -20.90 18.40
C ARG A 288 -4.73 -20.90 19.01
N THR A 289 -5.68 -20.37 18.31
CA THR A 289 -7.10 -20.49 18.65
C THR A 289 -7.84 -21.01 17.43
#